data_7ecf290a216bb5619eccd3422224fbd4
#
_entry.id   7ecf290a216bb5619eccd3422224fbd4
#
_cell.length_a   1.000
_cell.length_b   1.000
_cell.length_c   1.000
_cell.angle_alpha   90.00
_cell.angle_beta   90.00
_cell.angle_gamma   90.00
#
_symmetry.space_group_name_H-M   'P 1'
#
loop_
_entity.id
_entity.type
_entity.pdbx_description
1 polymer ?
#
loop_
_entity_poly.entity_id
_entity_poly.type
_entity_poly.pdbx_seq_one_letter_code
_entity_poly.pdbx_strand_id
1 'polypeptide(L)'
;MPNWKRLWVNTGVLTGAGVLTMVVLKALPADATAWNKREDAKVPMFKRWWRNVRKGPVWDGDNPIFNYVLHPYAGAAYYMGARSQGFSTWGSFVYCFCISTFFWEYGFEAFNEIPSVQDLIVTPVVGSLLGEAFYVAKRHIVANDYRILGSRVLGTACAWLLDPINETIGAFRGDQKHQLQRNRMRRGEGLSGSSWIAPSTNGLQGGVSLVYNF
;
A
#
# COMPACT_ATOMS: atom_id res chain seq x y z
N MET A 1 -9.29 0.95 18.06
CA MET A 1 -8.87 -0.45 17.84
C MET A 1 -8.83 -0.74 16.35
N PRO A 2 -7.90 -1.57 15.86
CA PRO A 2 -7.85 -1.99 14.46
C PRO A 2 -9.16 -2.67 14.04
N ASN A 3 -9.57 -2.44 12.78
CA ASN A 3 -10.76 -3.06 12.24
C ASN A 3 -10.40 -4.35 11.50
N TRP A 4 -10.30 -5.44 12.23
CA TRP A 4 -9.97 -6.76 11.69
C TRP A 4 -10.95 -7.27 10.63
N LYS A 5 -12.26 -7.03 10.83
CA LYS A 5 -13.27 -7.44 9.86
C LYS A 5 -13.04 -6.78 8.50
N ARG A 6 -12.70 -5.49 8.50
CA ARG A 6 -12.41 -4.76 7.28
C ARG A 6 -11.08 -5.20 6.67
N LEU A 7 -10.08 -5.51 7.48
CA LEU A 7 -8.81 -6.05 6.99
C LEU A 7 -9.01 -7.33 6.19
N TRP A 8 -9.84 -8.27 6.68
CA TRP A 8 -10.15 -9.49 5.94
C TRP A 8 -10.90 -9.23 4.63
N VAL A 9 -11.78 -8.24 4.59
CA VAL A 9 -12.43 -7.82 3.33
C VAL A 9 -11.38 -7.24 2.38
N ASN A 10 -10.47 -6.40 2.85
CA ASN A 10 -9.37 -5.87 2.04
C ASN A 10 -8.47 -6.99 1.49
N THR A 11 -8.16 -7.98 2.33
CA THR A 11 -7.39 -9.16 1.92
C THR A 11 -8.11 -9.92 0.80
N GLY A 12 -9.42 -10.10 0.92
CA GLY A 12 -10.24 -10.73 -0.13
C GLY A 12 -10.22 -9.96 -1.45
N VAL A 13 -10.30 -8.63 -1.40
CA VAL A 13 -10.18 -7.77 -2.61
C VAL A 13 -8.78 -7.86 -3.20
N LEU A 14 -7.75 -7.83 -2.37
CA LEU A 14 -6.35 -8.04 -2.80
C LEU A 14 -6.15 -9.39 -3.48
N THR A 15 -6.75 -10.46 -2.93
CA THR A 15 -6.72 -11.79 -3.54
C THR A 15 -7.33 -11.77 -4.94
N GLY A 16 -8.51 -11.17 -5.08
CA GLY A 16 -9.19 -11.03 -6.37
C GLY A 16 -8.38 -10.20 -7.36
N ALA A 17 -7.82 -9.08 -6.92
CA ALA A 17 -6.94 -8.25 -7.73
C ALA A 17 -5.67 -9.00 -8.15
N GLY A 18 -5.06 -9.77 -7.23
CA GLY A 18 -3.90 -10.60 -7.51
C GLY A 18 -4.17 -11.65 -8.59
N VAL A 19 -5.30 -12.37 -8.49
CA VAL A 19 -5.72 -13.32 -9.54
C VAL A 19 -5.90 -12.62 -10.89
N LEU A 20 -6.56 -11.46 -10.91
CA LEU A 20 -6.73 -10.67 -12.13
C LEU A 20 -5.38 -10.23 -12.70
N THR A 21 -4.47 -9.74 -11.87
CA THR A 21 -3.11 -9.36 -12.28
C THR A 21 -2.38 -10.54 -12.92
N MET A 22 -2.45 -11.73 -12.32
CA MET A 22 -1.85 -12.94 -12.90
C MET A 22 -2.43 -13.30 -14.27
N VAL A 23 -3.73 -13.13 -14.45
CA VAL A 23 -4.37 -13.34 -15.76
C VAL A 23 -3.84 -12.34 -16.81
N VAL A 24 -3.74 -11.06 -16.41
CA VAL A 24 -3.21 -10.00 -17.28
C VAL A 24 -1.75 -10.26 -17.64
N LEU A 25 -0.88 -10.55 -16.64
CA LEU A 25 0.54 -10.83 -16.88
C LEU A 25 0.76 -12.05 -17.80
N LYS A 26 -0.10 -13.07 -17.66
CA LYS A 26 -0.05 -14.22 -18.59
C LYS A 26 -0.44 -13.86 -20.02
N ALA A 27 -1.30 -12.88 -20.20
CA ALA A 27 -1.72 -12.41 -21.53
C ALA A 27 -0.69 -11.48 -22.20
N LEU A 28 0.19 -10.83 -21.40
CA LEU A 28 1.25 -9.97 -21.95
C LEU A 28 2.30 -10.78 -22.73
N PRO A 29 3.05 -10.15 -23.66
CA PRO A 29 4.19 -10.78 -24.31
C PRO A 29 5.25 -11.27 -23.30
N ALA A 30 6.01 -12.31 -23.66
CA ALA A 30 7.01 -12.90 -22.75
C ALA A 30 8.17 -11.95 -22.41
N ASP A 31 8.52 -11.07 -23.33
CA ASP A 31 9.55 -10.03 -23.16
C ASP A 31 9.15 -8.94 -22.15
N ALA A 32 7.84 -8.76 -21.94
CA ALA A 32 7.35 -7.80 -20.94
C ALA A 32 7.48 -8.31 -19.50
N THR A 33 7.44 -9.62 -19.28
CA THR A 33 7.40 -10.24 -17.97
C THR A 33 8.63 -11.10 -17.64
N ALA A 34 9.58 -11.23 -18.57
CA ALA A 34 10.71 -12.17 -18.54
C ALA A 34 10.32 -13.66 -18.30
N TRP A 35 9.04 -13.99 -18.23
CA TRP A 35 8.54 -15.33 -17.96
C TRP A 35 8.74 -16.28 -19.13
N ASN A 36 9.31 -17.45 -18.87
CA ASN A 36 9.47 -18.49 -19.90
C ASN A 36 8.17 -19.27 -20.11
N LYS A 37 7.15 -18.60 -20.64
CA LYS A 37 5.77 -19.12 -20.80
C LYS A 37 5.70 -20.45 -21.59
N ARG A 38 6.61 -20.65 -22.56
CA ARG A 38 6.62 -21.87 -23.38
C ARG A 38 7.11 -23.08 -22.60
N GLU A 39 8.19 -22.96 -21.83
CA GLU A 39 8.73 -24.04 -21.00
C GLU A 39 7.83 -24.29 -19.79
N ASP A 40 7.28 -23.25 -19.22
CA ASP A 40 6.38 -23.34 -18.08
C ASP A 40 5.07 -24.06 -18.41
N ALA A 41 4.57 -23.91 -19.62
CA ALA A 41 3.38 -24.64 -20.07
C ALA A 41 3.56 -26.16 -20.11
N LYS A 42 4.80 -26.65 -20.22
CA LYS A 42 5.12 -28.09 -20.25
C LYS A 42 5.11 -28.74 -18.86
N VAL A 43 5.13 -27.94 -17.78
CA VAL A 43 5.22 -28.44 -16.41
C VAL A 43 3.90 -28.20 -15.69
N PRO A 44 3.30 -29.22 -15.03
CA PRO A 44 2.10 -29.04 -14.24
C PRO A 44 2.26 -27.92 -13.17
N MET A 45 1.25 -27.10 -13.00
CA MET A 45 1.26 -25.86 -12.21
C MET A 45 1.85 -26.05 -10.81
N PHE A 46 1.39 -27.05 -10.04
CA PHE A 46 1.88 -27.29 -8.68
C PHE A 46 3.33 -27.86 -8.63
N LYS A 47 3.74 -28.63 -9.63
CA LYS A 47 5.13 -29.07 -9.75
C LYS A 47 6.07 -27.89 -10.04
N ARG A 48 5.61 -26.95 -10.87
CA ARG A 48 6.34 -25.73 -11.17
C ARG A 48 6.48 -24.85 -9.95
N TRP A 49 5.38 -24.60 -9.23
CA TRP A 49 5.39 -23.86 -7.97
C TRP A 49 6.39 -24.46 -6.99
N TRP A 50 6.31 -25.77 -6.73
CA TRP A 50 7.20 -26.45 -5.80
C TRP A 50 8.67 -26.36 -6.25
N ARG A 51 8.93 -26.53 -7.54
CA ARG A 51 10.26 -26.37 -8.14
C ARG A 51 10.82 -24.97 -7.87
N ASN A 52 10.03 -23.93 -8.11
CA ASN A 52 10.44 -22.56 -7.98
C ASN A 52 10.68 -22.18 -6.52
N VAL A 53 9.78 -22.54 -5.61
CA VAL A 53 9.92 -22.31 -4.17
C VAL A 53 11.16 -23.01 -3.60
N ARG A 54 11.44 -24.26 -4.01
CA ARG A 54 12.61 -25.02 -3.53
C ARG A 54 13.96 -24.48 -3.99
N LYS A 55 14.01 -23.75 -5.09
CA LYS A 55 15.25 -23.13 -5.56
C LYS A 55 15.74 -22.04 -4.61
N GLY A 56 14.84 -21.49 -3.79
CA GLY A 56 15.11 -20.32 -2.96
C GLY A 56 15.17 -19.04 -3.80
N PRO A 57 15.15 -17.87 -3.16
CA PRO A 57 15.10 -16.59 -3.86
C PRO A 57 16.39 -16.34 -4.64
N VAL A 58 16.23 -15.76 -5.82
CA VAL A 58 17.32 -15.38 -6.73
C VAL A 58 17.25 -13.90 -7.03
N TRP A 59 18.36 -13.35 -7.49
CA TRP A 59 18.34 -12.01 -8.10
C TRP A 59 17.72 -12.13 -9.49
N ASP A 60 16.60 -11.50 -9.72
CA ASP A 60 15.91 -11.61 -11.00
C ASP A 60 16.45 -10.61 -12.06
N GLY A 61 16.01 -10.79 -13.30
CA GLY A 61 16.36 -9.92 -14.42
C GLY A 61 15.16 -9.17 -14.98
N ASP A 62 14.12 -8.98 -14.18
CA ASP A 62 12.89 -8.32 -14.60
C ASP A 62 13.11 -6.86 -14.99
N ASN A 63 12.17 -6.34 -15.76
CA ASN A 63 12.19 -4.95 -16.17
C ASN A 63 12.21 -4.04 -14.93
N PRO A 64 13.14 -3.06 -14.82
CA PRO A 64 13.26 -2.16 -13.68
C PRO A 64 11.97 -1.43 -13.30
N ILE A 65 11.03 -1.24 -14.22
CA ILE A 65 9.71 -0.66 -13.93
C ILE A 65 8.90 -1.58 -13.02
N PHE A 66 8.98 -2.90 -13.21
CA PHE A 66 8.33 -3.85 -12.30
C PHE A 66 8.93 -3.78 -10.91
N ASN A 67 10.24 -3.97 -10.79
CA ASN A 67 10.92 -4.09 -9.51
C ASN A 67 10.98 -2.77 -8.71
N TYR A 68 11.10 -1.62 -9.38
CA TYR A 68 11.36 -0.35 -8.70
C TYR A 68 10.22 0.68 -8.77
N VAL A 69 9.14 0.38 -9.51
CA VAL A 69 7.95 1.24 -9.58
C VAL A 69 6.70 0.48 -9.17
N LEU A 70 6.42 -0.65 -9.82
CA LEU A 70 5.19 -1.40 -9.60
C LEU A 70 5.20 -2.16 -8.27
N HIS A 71 6.30 -2.81 -7.90
CA HIS A 71 6.44 -3.50 -6.62
C HIS A 71 6.37 -2.55 -5.41
N PRO A 72 7.08 -1.40 -5.35
CA PRO A 72 6.87 -0.40 -4.32
C PRO A 72 5.43 0.11 -4.24
N TYR A 73 4.79 0.36 -5.37
CA TYR A 73 3.40 0.79 -5.39
C TYR A 73 2.44 -0.30 -4.88
N ALA A 74 2.64 -1.55 -5.30
CA ALA A 74 1.88 -2.69 -4.77
C ALA A 74 2.07 -2.82 -3.26
N GLY A 75 3.31 -2.73 -2.78
CA GLY A 75 3.62 -2.73 -1.35
C GLY A 75 2.94 -1.58 -0.59
N ALA A 76 2.90 -0.37 -1.17
CA ALA A 76 2.17 0.75 -0.61
C ALA A 76 0.67 0.46 -0.52
N ALA A 77 0.07 -0.15 -1.55
CA ALA A 77 -1.33 -0.55 -1.53
C ALA A 77 -1.61 -1.63 -0.45
N TYR A 78 -0.71 -2.60 -0.26
CA TYR A 78 -0.82 -3.59 0.82
C TYR A 78 -0.75 -2.92 2.19
N TYR A 79 0.23 -2.06 2.40
CA TYR A 79 0.39 -1.29 3.62
C TYR A 79 -0.86 -0.47 3.94
N MET A 80 -1.39 0.27 2.95
CA MET A 80 -2.61 1.07 3.07
C MET A 80 -3.83 0.21 3.38
N GLY A 81 -3.88 -1.03 2.89
CA GLY A 81 -4.93 -2.01 3.20
C GLY A 81 -5.14 -2.22 4.69
N ALA A 82 -4.07 -2.20 5.49
CA ALA A 82 -4.11 -2.28 6.95
C ALA A 82 -4.12 -0.90 7.62
N ARG A 83 -3.28 0.03 7.16
CA ARG A 83 -3.09 1.34 7.79
C ARG A 83 -4.35 2.16 7.85
N SER A 84 -5.12 2.17 6.78
CA SER A 84 -6.43 2.84 6.71
C SER A 84 -7.48 2.18 7.61
N GLN A 85 -7.25 0.96 8.07
CA GLN A 85 -8.13 0.25 9.01
C GLN A 85 -7.74 0.42 10.48
N GLY A 86 -6.82 1.32 10.76
CA GLY A 86 -6.44 1.69 12.12
C GLY A 86 -5.35 0.82 12.72
N PHE A 87 -4.63 0.06 11.91
CA PHE A 87 -3.42 -0.62 12.37
C PHE A 87 -2.28 0.38 12.60
N SER A 88 -1.37 0.06 13.51
CA SER A 88 -0.16 0.84 13.73
C SER A 88 0.75 0.78 12.50
N THR A 89 1.70 1.69 12.39
CA THR A 89 2.75 1.66 11.37
C THR A 89 3.43 0.29 11.31
N TRP A 90 3.83 -0.24 12.48
CA TRP A 90 4.43 -1.57 12.57
C TRP A 90 3.46 -2.71 12.18
N GLY A 91 2.21 -2.67 12.65
CA GLY A 91 1.20 -3.67 12.28
C GLY A 91 0.89 -3.66 10.78
N SER A 92 0.91 -2.48 10.15
CA SER A 92 0.72 -2.34 8.71
C SER A 92 1.93 -2.83 7.91
N PHE A 93 3.14 -2.61 8.43
CA PHE A 93 4.36 -3.18 7.86
C PHE A 93 4.34 -4.71 7.89
N VAL A 94 4.01 -5.31 9.05
CA VAL A 94 3.91 -6.78 9.17
C VAL A 94 2.86 -7.34 8.21
N TYR A 95 1.71 -6.68 8.08
CA TYR A 95 0.70 -7.08 7.11
C TYR A 95 1.22 -6.98 5.67
N CYS A 96 1.86 -5.86 5.31
CA CYS A 96 2.47 -5.66 4.00
C CYS A 96 3.50 -6.76 3.70
N PHE A 97 4.41 -7.04 4.66
CA PHE A 97 5.40 -8.09 4.55
C PHE A 97 4.75 -9.47 4.33
N CYS A 98 3.72 -9.82 5.08
CA CYS A 98 3.03 -11.09 4.92
C CYS A 98 2.37 -11.22 3.55
N ILE A 99 1.69 -10.16 3.08
CA ILE A 99 1.03 -10.18 1.78
C ILE A 99 2.05 -10.20 0.64
N SER A 100 3.07 -9.35 0.68
CA SER A 100 4.08 -9.31 -0.39
C SER A 100 4.90 -10.59 -0.45
N THR A 101 5.36 -11.10 0.69
CA THR A 101 6.26 -12.25 0.74
C THR A 101 5.52 -13.58 0.54
N PHE A 102 4.58 -13.89 1.43
CA PHE A 102 3.98 -15.23 1.44
C PHE A 102 2.84 -15.38 0.45
N PHE A 103 2.05 -14.34 0.28
CA PHE A 103 0.88 -14.42 -0.56
C PHE A 103 1.21 -14.11 -2.03
N TRP A 104 2.03 -13.09 -2.31
CA TRP A 104 2.41 -12.73 -3.66
C TRP A 104 3.62 -13.54 -4.12
N GLU A 105 4.79 -13.31 -3.57
CA GLU A 105 6.08 -13.82 -4.04
C GLU A 105 6.16 -15.35 -3.99
N TYR A 106 5.96 -15.95 -2.80
CA TYR A 106 5.93 -17.40 -2.63
C TYR A 106 4.57 -18.03 -2.98
N GLY A 107 3.52 -17.24 -3.04
CA GLY A 107 2.17 -17.68 -3.39
C GLY A 107 1.94 -17.65 -4.89
N PHE A 108 1.44 -16.51 -5.39
CA PHE A 108 1.00 -16.39 -6.78
C PHE A 108 2.15 -16.41 -7.79
N GLU A 109 3.22 -15.67 -7.54
CA GLU A 109 4.29 -15.48 -8.50
C GLU A 109 5.11 -16.74 -8.67
N ALA A 110 5.32 -17.50 -7.61
CA ALA A 110 6.03 -18.78 -7.63
C ALA A 110 5.39 -19.83 -8.57
N PHE A 111 4.16 -19.63 -9.00
CA PHE A 111 3.58 -20.44 -10.08
C PHE A 111 4.21 -20.17 -11.46
N ASN A 112 4.90 -19.07 -11.65
CA ASN A 112 5.43 -18.67 -12.95
C ASN A 112 6.94 -18.46 -12.93
N GLU A 113 7.50 -17.97 -11.80
CA GLU A 113 8.94 -17.76 -11.68
C GLU A 113 9.49 -18.09 -10.29
N ILE A 114 10.80 -17.95 -10.14
CA ILE A 114 11.49 -18.17 -8.87
C ILE A 114 11.36 -16.89 -8.07
N PRO A 115 11.09 -16.97 -6.74
CA PRO A 115 11.01 -15.79 -5.89
C PRO A 115 12.21 -14.84 -6.04
N SER A 116 11.94 -13.54 -6.10
CA SER A 116 12.93 -12.49 -6.30
C SER A 116 13.47 -11.96 -4.97
N VAL A 117 14.79 -11.86 -4.84
CA VAL A 117 15.43 -11.19 -3.69
C VAL A 117 15.09 -9.70 -3.67
N GLN A 118 15.04 -9.06 -4.87
CA GLN A 118 14.68 -7.65 -4.97
C GLN A 118 13.28 -7.40 -4.41
N ASP A 119 12.31 -8.20 -4.83
CA ASP A 119 10.91 -7.98 -4.51
C ASP A 119 10.56 -8.34 -3.06
N LEU A 120 11.24 -9.34 -2.52
CA LEU A 120 11.19 -9.67 -1.08
C LEU A 120 11.63 -8.51 -0.17
N ILE A 121 12.45 -7.59 -0.68
CA ILE A 121 12.94 -6.43 0.06
C ILE A 121 12.20 -5.16 -0.36
N VAL A 122 12.14 -4.88 -1.66
CA VAL A 122 11.63 -3.63 -2.22
C VAL A 122 10.14 -3.48 -1.93
N THR A 123 9.36 -4.53 -2.16
CA THR A 123 7.91 -4.47 -1.95
C THR A 123 7.54 -4.17 -0.50
N PRO A 124 8.00 -4.91 0.52
CA PRO A 124 7.59 -4.61 1.90
C PRO A 124 8.28 -3.37 2.48
N VAL A 125 9.57 -3.14 2.20
CA VAL A 125 10.31 -2.05 2.84
C VAL A 125 10.01 -0.72 2.16
N VAL A 126 10.34 -0.60 0.87
CA VAL A 126 10.11 0.67 0.13
C VAL A 126 8.61 0.93 -0.01
N GLY A 127 7.82 -0.13 -0.26
CA GLY A 127 6.36 -0.03 -0.32
C GLY A 127 5.74 0.46 0.99
N SER A 128 6.21 0.02 2.15
CA SER A 128 5.69 0.52 3.43
C SER A 128 6.06 1.98 3.71
N LEU A 129 7.27 2.41 3.35
CA LEU A 129 7.67 3.82 3.45
C LEU A 129 6.79 4.70 2.55
N LEU A 130 6.59 4.28 1.31
CA LEU A 130 5.70 4.95 0.37
C LEU A 130 4.24 4.92 0.86
N GLY A 131 3.79 3.80 1.42
CA GLY A 131 2.46 3.62 1.98
C GLY A 131 2.18 4.54 3.17
N GLU A 132 3.14 4.77 4.05
CA GLU A 132 2.97 5.74 5.15
C GLU A 132 2.87 7.18 4.60
N ALA A 133 3.67 7.54 3.59
CA ALA A 133 3.52 8.82 2.91
C ALA A 133 2.13 8.96 2.26
N PHE A 134 1.64 7.91 1.62
CA PHE A 134 0.28 7.85 1.06
C PHE A 134 -0.79 8.01 2.14
N TYR A 135 -0.61 7.35 3.29
CA TYR A 135 -1.54 7.47 4.42
C TYR A 135 -1.63 8.91 4.92
N VAL A 136 -0.49 9.57 5.11
CA VAL A 136 -0.45 10.97 5.53
C VAL A 136 -1.14 11.86 4.50
N ALA A 137 -0.79 11.73 3.22
CA ALA A 137 -1.40 12.50 2.14
C ALA A 137 -2.91 12.27 2.04
N LYS A 138 -3.36 11.01 2.08
CA LYS A 138 -4.79 10.67 2.06
C LYS A 138 -5.55 11.27 3.23
N ARG A 139 -4.97 11.28 4.43
CA ARG A 139 -5.60 11.93 5.60
C ARG A 139 -5.90 13.41 5.36
N HIS A 140 -4.98 14.13 4.74
CA HIS A 140 -5.20 15.54 4.38
C HIS A 140 -6.31 15.70 3.36
N ILE A 141 -6.34 14.85 2.33
CA ILE A 141 -7.40 14.86 1.31
C ILE A 141 -8.77 14.62 1.96
N VAL A 142 -8.88 13.60 2.80
CA VAL A 142 -10.12 13.25 3.50
C VAL A 142 -10.54 14.33 4.48
N ALA A 143 -9.60 14.96 5.19
CA ALA A 143 -9.87 16.06 6.12
C ALA A 143 -10.39 17.31 5.40
N ASN A 144 -10.01 17.48 4.14
CA ASN A 144 -10.47 18.56 3.27
C ASN A 144 -11.65 18.16 2.35
N ASP A 145 -12.51 17.26 2.83
CA ASP A 145 -13.73 16.80 2.11
C ASP A 145 -13.45 16.29 0.69
N TYR A 146 -12.34 15.57 0.51
CA TYR A 146 -11.87 15.10 -0.79
C TYR A 146 -11.63 16.24 -1.79
N ARG A 147 -11.14 17.40 -1.33
CA ARG A 147 -10.82 18.53 -2.20
C ARG A 147 -9.31 18.79 -2.23
N ILE A 148 -8.78 18.90 -3.44
CA ILE A 148 -7.43 19.40 -3.73
C ILE A 148 -7.58 20.58 -4.66
N LEU A 149 -6.98 21.73 -4.34
CA LEU A 149 -7.10 22.97 -5.11
C LEU A 149 -8.57 23.34 -5.41
N GLY A 150 -9.47 23.11 -4.45
CA GLY A 150 -10.91 23.35 -4.61
C GLY A 150 -11.67 22.28 -5.41
N SER A 151 -10.99 21.38 -6.12
CA SER A 151 -11.61 20.35 -6.96
C SER A 151 -11.81 19.05 -6.19
N ARG A 152 -13.06 18.59 -6.12
CA ARG A 152 -13.41 17.29 -5.54
C ARG A 152 -13.05 16.13 -6.46
N VAL A 153 -13.12 16.35 -7.76
CA VAL A 153 -12.73 15.31 -8.74
C VAL A 153 -11.25 14.96 -8.60
N LEU A 154 -10.40 16.00 -8.52
CA LEU A 154 -8.96 15.81 -8.33
C LEU A 154 -8.66 15.12 -6.99
N GLY A 155 -9.29 15.56 -5.90
CA GLY A 155 -9.10 14.96 -4.59
C GLY A 155 -9.54 13.50 -4.52
N THR A 156 -10.66 13.15 -5.14
CA THR A 156 -11.12 11.76 -5.22
C THR A 156 -10.18 10.90 -6.06
N ALA A 157 -9.74 11.39 -7.22
CA ALA A 157 -8.78 10.67 -8.07
C ALA A 157 -7.45 10.43 -7.34
N CYS A 158 -6.93 11.43 -6.65
CA CYS A 158 -5.72 11.27 -5.83
C CYS A 158 -5.94 10.26 -4.69
N ALA A 159 -7.07 10.31 -3.99
CA ALA A 159 -7.38 9.35 -2.93
C ALA A 159 -7.41 7.89 -3.45
N TRP A 160 -7.97 7.68 -4.65
CA TRP A 160 -7.96 6.38 -5.33
C TRP A 160 -6.55 5.91 -5.69
N LEU A 161 -5.69 6.80 -6.19
CA LEU A 161 -4.30 6.47 -6.48
C LEU A 161 -3.51 6.11 -5.22
N LEU A 162 -3.78 6.79 -4.11
CA LEU A 162 -3.07 6.55 -2.85
C LEU A 162 -3.57 5.29 -2.11
N ASP A 163 -4.85 4.95 -2.24
CA ASP A 163 -5.45 3.83 -1.49
C ASP A 163 -6.56 3.14 -2.30
N PRO A 164 -6.20 2.47 -3.40
CA PRO A 164 -7.16 1.92 -4.35
C PRO A 164 -8.11 0.90 -3.72
N ILE A 165 -7.61 0.11 -2.76
CA ILE A 165 -8.38 -0.96 -2.12
C ILE A 165 -9.48 -0.38 -1.24
N ASN A 166 -9.13 0.53 -0.34
CA ASN A 166 -10.09 1.10 0.60
C ASN A 166 -11.07 2.05 -0.10
N GLU A 167 -10.65 2.77 -1.14
CA GLU A 167 -11.55 3.62 -1.93
C GLU A 167 -12.54 2.76 -2.72
N THR A 168 -12.11 1.66 -3.33
CA THR A 168 -12.99 0.71 -4.01
C THR A 168 -14.06 0.17 -3.06
N ILE A 169 -13.63 -0.33 -1.91
CA ILE A 169 -14.57 -0.87 -0.92
C ILE A 169 -15.44 0.24 -0.32
N GLY A 170 -14.87 1.43 -0.12
CA GLY A 170 -15.59 2.59 0.38
C GLY A 170 -16.73 3.03 -0.54
N ALA A 171 -16.52 2.99 -1.85
CA ALA A 171 -17.55 3.29 -2.84
C ALA A 171 -18.76 2.35 -2.73
N PHE A 172 -18.55 1.08 -2.35
CA PHE A 172 -19.62 0.08 -2.26
C PHE A 172 -20.17 -0.12 -0.84
N ARG A 173 -19.41 0.19 0.21
CA ARG A 173 -19.77 -0.14 1.60
C ARG A 173 -19.74 1.05 2.57
N GLY A 174 -19.70 2.27 2.07
CA GLY A 174 -19.86 3.45 2.89
C GLY A 174 -18.56 4.10 3.37
N ASP A 175 -18.73 5.20 4.04
CA ASP A 175 -17.86 6.31 4.24
C ASP A 175 -16.55 6.00 4.96
N GLN A 176 -15.44 6.05 4.24
CA GLN A 176 -14.09 5.96 4.80
C GLN A 176 -13.67 7.22 5.58
N LYS A 177 -14.29 8.36 5.28
CA LYS A 177 -14.01 9.62 5.96
C LYS A 177 -14.17 9.50 7.47
N HIS A 178 -15.28 8.92 7.92
CA HIS A 178 -15.52 8.70 9.34
C HIS A 178 -14.57 7.69 9.98
N GLN A 179 -14.09 6.72 9.23
CA GLN A 179 -13.12 5.76 9.71
C GLN A 179 -11.74 6.37 9.93
N LEU A 180 -11.24 7.12 8.95
CA LEU A 180 -9.96 7.82 9.03
C LEU A 180 -9.99 8.90 10.11
N GLN A 181 -11.07 9.66 10.23
CA GLN A 181 -11.26 10.66 11.27
C GLN A 181 -11.27 10.02 12.67
N ARG A 182 -12.02 8.93 12.87
CA ARG A 182 -12.03 8.20 14.16
C ARG A 182 -10.67 7.64 14.51
N ASN A 183 -9.94 7.09 13.55
CA ASN A 183 -8.62 6.55 13.78
C ASN A 183 -7.62 7.66 14.16
N ARG A 184 -7.72 8.81 13.52
CA ARG A 184 -6.94 10.01 13.86
C ARG A 184 -7.20 10.48 15.30
N MET A 185 -8.47 10.62 15.66
CA MET A 185 -8.85 11.07 17.04
C MET A 185 -8.39 10.07 18.10
N ARG A 186 -8.51 8.77 17.84
CA ARG A 186 -8.13 7.74 18.81
C ARG A 186 -6.63 7.65 19.07
N ARG A 187 -5.79 8.04 18.11
CA ARG A 187 -4.34 7.94 18.23
C ARG A 187 -3.69 9.25 18.67
N GLY A 188 -4.45 10.32 18.76
CA GLY A 188 -3.89 11.65 18.96
C GLY A 188 -2.97 12.10 17.81
N GLU A 189 -3.01 11.38 16.69
CA GLU A 189 -2.15 11.65 15.54
C GLU A 189 -2.63 12.91 14.80
N GLY A 190 -1.71 13.74 14.39
CA GLY A 190 -1.98 14.88 13.52
C GLY A 190 -1.12 16.10 13.79
N LEU A 191 -1.22 17.03 12.88
CA LEU A 191 -0.61 18.34 13.04
C LEU A 191 -1.47 19.17 14.00
N SER A 192 -0.93 19.53 15.15
CA SER A 192 -1.49 20.52 16.04
C SER A 192 -0.69 21.83 15.90
N GLY A 193 -1.38 22.93 15.73
CA GLY A 193 -0.78 24.27 15.70
C GLY A 193 -1.28 25.09 16.85
N SER A 194 -0.41 25.77 17.57
CA SER A 194 -0.74 26.82 18.51
C SER A 194 0.00 28.09 18.14
N SER A 195 -0.69 29.22 18.21
CA SER A 195 -0.07 30.54 18.16
C SER A 195 -0.20 31.19 19.51
N TRP A 196 0.82 31.90 19.93
CA TRP A 196 0.82 32.68 21.16
C TRP A 196 1.41 34.06 20.91
N ILE A 197 0.90 35.03 21.62
CA ILE A 197 1.44 36.39 21.66
C ILE A 197 1.59 36.77 23.14
N ALA A 198 2.76 37.21 23.52
CA ALA A 198 3.05 37.65 24.88
C ALA A 198 3.78 39.00 24.88
N PRO A 199 3.54 39.84 25.89
CA PRO A 199 4.33 41.05 26.12
C PRO A 199 5.79 40.69 26.42
N SER A 200 6.70 41.44 25.84
CA SER A 200 8.14 41.36 26.15
C SER A 200 8.66 42.73 26.49
N THR A 201 9.82 42.79 27.15
CA THR A 201 10.50 44.05 27.53
C THR A 201 10.76 44.99 26.32
N ASN A 202 10.82 44.44 25.11
CA ASN A 202 11.07 45.20 23.87
C ASN A 202 9.84 45.25 22.92
N GLY A 203 8.61 44.99 23.45
CA GLY A 203 7.40 44.98 22.65
C GLY A 203 6.60 43.69 22.76
N LEU A 204 5.85 43.33 21.73
CA LEU A 204 5.11 42.08 21.65
C LEU A 204 5.96 41.01 20.98
N GLN A 205 6.05 39.85 21.57
CA GLN A 205 6.62 38.66 20.97
C GLN A 205 5.51 37.65 20.68
N GLY A 206 5.57 37.01 19.53
CA GLY A 206 4.65 35.96 19.15
C GLY A 206 5.38 34.79 18.51
N GLY A 207 4.81 33.63 18.63
CA GLY A 207 5.32 32.41 18.03
C GLY A 207 4.21 31.50 17.53
N VAL A 208 4.58 30.65 16.58
CA VAL A 208 3.72 29.56 16.11
C VAL A 208 4.45 28.25 16.41
N SER A 209 3.78 27.36 17.11
CA SER A 209 4.26 26.00 17.34
C SER A 209 3.44 25.03 16.50
N LEU A 210 4.13 24.24 15.70
CA LEU A 210 3.54 23.13 14.92
C LEU A 210 4.09 21.83 15.49
N VAL A 211 3.22 21.02 16.06
CA VAL A 211 3.56 19.69 16.59
C VAL A 211 2.84 18.65 15.77
N TYR A 212 3.60 17.73 15.19
CA TYR A 212 3.06 16.56 14.55
C TYR A 212 3.18 15.35 15.47
N ASN A 213 2.05 14.79 15.89
CA ASN A 213 1.99 13.57 16.66
C ASN A 213 1.80 12.38 15.72
N PHE A 214 2.72 11.43 15.77
CA PHE A 214 2.73 10.22 14.97
C PHE A 214 1.82 9.14 15.54
#